data_c321ccbc92e892c9cbca8a11bd115ecd
#
_entry.id   c321ccbc92e892c9cbca8a11bd115ecd
#
_cell.length_a   1.000
_cell.length_b   1.000
_cell.length_c   1.000
_cell.angle_alpha   90.00
_cell.angle_beta   90.00
_cell.angle_gamma   90.00
#
_symmetry.space_group_name_H-M   'P 1'
#
loop_
_entity.id
_entity.type
_entity.pdbx_description
1 polymer ?
#
loop_
_entity_poly.entity_id
_entity_poly.type
_entity_poly.pdbx_seq_one_letter_code
_entity_poly.pdbx_strand_id
1 'polypeptide(L)'
;MKQIIFISIFIFWDYLCFGATTFVNTDSLQRRISLFGTMLPQEKVYLHLDNTCYFVGDTIWYKGYVTRSDKGTLTDMSKILYVELLTPDGFLVERQQLEMPNGTANGAFVLTDSLYAGYYELRAYTRWMLNFGQYEHPHAQWSEDAFYNKEMAKDFFRDYEKLYSRVFPVYDKPKETGHYTKDMTLRPLRRYFKARKGKPELELKFYPEGGNLVAGTDCNVALELNTEEGEHLENVEIDILDPQGRKITKTRTGNRGRCTFLLNNVGTQEEYKAVFQYKGYDYEVKLPEVEEEGIALKVRQDTLLRIELQRSEGLTDFPEGLALQVMAQGVPQTLQHIDFGDKRKTNVTIPLNELRTGVNQITVFDGKGQIYADRLCFVNRHDYDSARIDIHGIEPQYEPFAPITLNLKLQDIQDTATSVSLAVRDRATEEQTYDN
;
A
#
# COMPACT_ATOMS: atom_id res chain seq x y z
N MET A 1 9.38 -52.15 5.86
CA MET A 1 8.11 -52.13 5.11
C MET A 1 7.25 -50.88 5.29
N LYS A 2 7.42 -50.05 6.31
CA LYS A 2 6.62 -48.79 6.49
C LYS A 2 7.18 -47.56 5.72
N GLN A 3 8.44 -47.55 5.35
CA GLN A 3 9.03 -46.43 4.60
C GLN A 3 8.79 -46.45 3.08
N ILE A 4 8.49 -47.61 2.51
CA ILE A 4 8.24 -47.74 1.05
C ILE A 4 6.83 -47.27 0.69
N ILE A 5 5.86 -47.34 1.62
CA ILE A 5 4.48 -46.90 1.35
C ILE A 5 4.36 -45.34 1.30
N PHE A 6 5.20 -44.63 2.06
CA PHE A 6 5.18 -43.16 2.07
C PHE A 6 5.78 -42.57 0.77
N ILE A 7 6.80 -43.20 0.21
CA ILE A 7 7.40 -42.75 -1.06
C ILE A 7 6.45 -42.98 -2.24
N SER A 8 5.67 -44.08 -2.20
CA SER A 8 4.69 -44.40 -3.25
C SER A 8 3.49 -43.44 -3.28
N ILE A 9 3.10 -42.88 -2.14
CA ILE A 9 1.99 -41.92 -2.08
C ILE A 9 2.45 -40.54 -2.59
N PHE A 10 3.70 -40.16 -2.35
CA PHE A 10 4.25 -38.91 -2.86
C PHE A 10 4.46 -38.95 -4.39
N ILE A 11 4.95 -40.07 -4.92
CA ILE A 11 5.13 -40.26 -6.38
C ILE A 11 3.78 -40.32 -7.10
N PHE A 12 2.72 -40.84 -6.48
CA PHE A 12 1.38 -40.86 -7.06
C PHE A 12 0.71 -39.49 -7.04
N TRP A 13 1.08 -38.61 -6.09
CA TRP A 13 0.57 -37.25 -6.06
C TRP A 13 1.25 -36.34 -7.09
N ASP A 14 2.53 -36.51 -7.35
CA ASP A 14 3.22 -35.80 -8.43
C ASP A 14 2.70 -36.25 -9.81
N TYR A 15 2.31 -37.52 -10.00
CA TYR A 15 1.71 -37.99 -11.24
C TYR A 15 0.27 -37.51 -11.45
N LEU A 16 -0.48 -37.22 -10.40
CA LEU A 16 -1.82 -36.61 -10.48
C LEU A 16 -1.78 -35.11 -10.78
N CYS A 17 -0.68 -34.44 -10.47
CA CYS A 17 -0.48 -33.03 -10.83
C CYS A 17 -0.05 -32.83 -12.30
N PHE A 18 0.54 -33.84 -12.97
CA PHE A 18 1.04 -33.73 -14.34
C PHE A 18 0.07 -34.24 -15.42
N GLY A 19 -1.09 -34.76 -15.05
CA GLY A 19 -2.01 -35.43 -15.98
C GLY A 19 -3.27 -34.70 -16.39
N ALA A 20 -3.51 -33.52 -15.89
CA ALA A 20 -4.67 -32.71 -16.27
C ALA A 20 -4.20 -31.42 -16.95
N THR A 21 -3.95 -31.47 -18.25
CA THR A 21 -4.16 -30.29 -19.10
C THR A 21 -5.66 -29.95 -19.08
N THR A 22 -6.16 -29.58 -17.91
CA THR A 22 -7.48 -28.96 -17.81
C THR A 22 -7.35 -27.63 -18.53
N PHE A 23 -8.10 -27.46 -19.59
CA PHE A 23 -8.31 -26.17 -20.21
C PHE A 23 -8.61 -25.17 -19.11
N VAL A 24 -7.63 -24.32 -18.84
CA VAL A 24 -7.77 -23.24 -17.87
C VAL A 24 -8.58 -22.18 -18.58
N ASN A 25 -9.82 -22.01 -18.21
CA ASN A 25 -10.66 -20.90 -18.66
C ASN A 25 -10.87 -19.93 -17.50
N THR A 26 -11.38 -18.76 -17.80
CA THR A 26 -11.61 -17.69 -16.81
C THR A 26 -12.45 -18.15 -15.61
N ASP A 27 -13.46 -19.01 -15.80
CA ASP A 27 -14.29 -19.56 -14.71
C ASP A 27 -13.48 -20.50 -13.81
N SER A 28 -12.63 -21.30 -14.40
CA SER A 28 -11.74 -22.21 -13.67
C SER A 28 -10.73 -21.42 -12.81
N LEU A 29 -10.18 -20.35 -13.35
CA LEU A 29 -9.30 -19.45 -12.60
C LEU A 29 -10.03 -18.77 -11.43
N GLN A 30 -11.25 -18.26 -11.67
CA GLN A 30 -12.07 -17.67 -10.62
C GLN A 30 -12.35 -18.67 -9.50
N ARG A 31 -12.72 -19.91 -9.85
CA ARG A 31 -12.95 -20.96 -8.84
C ARG A 31 -11.71 -21.23 -7.99
N ARG A 32 -10.52 -21.26 -8.60
CA ARG A 32 -9.26 -21.44 -7.89
C ARG A 32 -8.97 -20.27 -6.96
N ILE A 33 -9.16 -19.04 -7.43
CA ILE A 33 -8.99 -17.82 -6.63
C ILE A 33 -9.97 -17.80 -5.45
N SER A 34 -11.24 -18.16 -5.70
CA SER A 34 -12.28 -18.23 -4.66
C SER A 34 -11.95 -19.29 -3.60
N LEU A 35 -11.51 -20.47 -4.03
CA LEU A 35 -11.07 -21.53 -3.14
C LEU A 35 -9.86 -21.09 -2.32
N PHE A 36 -8.86 -20.46 -2.97
CA PHE A 36 -7.70 -19.94 -2.27
C PHE A 36 -8.08 -18.92 -1.19
N GLY A 37 -8.91 -17.93 -1.52
CA GLY A 37 -9.36 -16.91 -0.56
C GLY A 37 -10.18 -17.48 0.61
N THR A 38 -10.92 -18.57 0.37
CA THR A 38 -11.74 -19.23 1.41
C THR A 38 -10.92 -20.17 2.27
N MET A 39 -10.04 -20.97 1.67
CA MET A 39 -9.23 -21.97 2.38
C MET A 39 -8.00 -21.38 3.06
N LEU A 40 -7.48 -20.27 2.52
CA LEU A 40 -6.28 -19.59 3.01
C LEU A 40 -6.58 -18.10 3.29
N PRO A 41 -7.50 -17.80 4.21
CA PRO A 41 -7.84 -16.41 4.53
C PRO A 41 -6.62 -15.67 5.07
N GLN A 42 -6.42 -14.46 4.59
CA GLN A 42 -5.29 -13.63 5.01
C GLN A 42 -5.60 -12.92 6.32
N GLU A 43 -4.56 -12.70 7.11
CA GLU A 43 -4.61 -11.86 8.31
C GLU A 43 -4.01 -10.48 8.01
N LYS A 44 -4.49 -9.46 8.72
CA LYS A 44 -3.95 -8.09 8.69
C LYS A 44 -3.73 -7.62 10.11
N VAL A 45 -2.59 -6.98 10.32
CA VAL A 45 -2.24 -6.36 11.61
C VAL A 45 -2.45 -4.86 11.53
N TYR A 46 -2.92 -4.30 12.63
CA TYR A 46 -2.92 -2.88 12.93
C TYR A 46 -2.35 -2.65 14.32
N LEU A 47 -1.40 -1.72 14.46
CA LEU A 47 -0.90 -1.28 15.77
C LEU A 47 -1.39 0.13 16.08
N HIS A 48 -2.07 0.26 17.22
CA HIS A 48 -2.38 1.55 17.79
C HIS A 48 -1.27 1.95 18.76
N LEU A 49 -0.50 2.96 18.40
CA LEU A 49 0.60 3.49 19.21
C LEU A 49 0.11 4.65 20.07
N ASP A 50 0.74 4.85 21.20
CA ASP A 50 0.43 5.96 22.12
C ASP A 50 0.88 7.32 21.59
N ASN A 51 1.89 7.38 20.69
CA ASN A 51 2.33 8.63 20.07
C ASN A 51 2.69 8.46 18.58
N THR A 52 2.98 9.57 17.91
CA THR A 52 3.39 9.64 16.51
C THR A 52 4.89 9.92 16.33
N CYS A 53 5.55 10.37 17.38
CA CYS A 53 7.00 10.50 17.47
C CYS A 53 7.44 10.22 18.92
N TYR A 54 8.73 9.97 19.09
CA TYR A 54 9.31 9.64 20.39
C TYR A 54 10.65 10.34 20.56
N PHE A 55 11.17 10.31 21.79
CA PHE A 55 12.49 10.76 22.15
C PHE A 55 13.29 9.59 22.72
N VAL A 56 14.61 9.63 22.57
CA VAL A 56 15.49 8.66 23.23
C VAL A 56 15.22 8.72 24.75
N GLY A 57 14.96 7.59 25.35
CA GLY A 57 14.53 7.45 26.75
C GLY A 57 13.01 7.22 26.91
N ASP A 58 12.20 7.44 25.88
CA ASP A 58 10.76 7.18 25.94
C ASP A 58 10.46 5.68 25.86
N THR A 59 9.21 5.34 26.17
CA THR A 59 8.64 4.02 25.95
C THR A 59 7.54 4.11 24.92
N ILE A 60 7.65 3.31 23.87
CA ILE A 60 6.60 3.12 22.86
C ILE A 60 5.58 2.13 23.40
N TRP A 61 4.39 2.60 23.74
CA TRP A 61 3.29 1.72 24.12
C TRP A 61 2.43 1.42 22.90
N TYR A 62 2.01 0.18 22.73
CA TYR A 62 1.15 -0.19 21.63
C TYR A 62 0.15 -1.28 21.96
N LYS A 63 -0.96 -1.27 21.22
CA LYS A 63 -1.92 -2.35 21.17
C LYS A 63 -2.06 -2.83 19.74
N GLY A 64 -1.88 -4.13 19.56
CA GLY A 64 -2.04 -4.82 18.28
C GLY A 64 -3.45 -5.40 18.13
N TYR A 65 -3.99 -5.24 16.94
CA TYR A 65 -5.24 -5.86 16.49
C TYR A 65 -4.93 -6.66 15.24
N VAL A 66 -5.34 -7.92 15.21
CA VAL A 66 -5.18 -8.77 14.04
C VAL A 66 -6.55 -9.22 13.56
N THR A 67 -6.85 -8.94 12.31
CA THR A 67 -8.13 -9.26 11.70
C THR A 67 -7.98 -10.26 10.56
N ARG A 68 -9.02 -11.02 10.33
CA ARG A 68 -9.18 -11.85 9.13
C ARG A 68 -9.74 -11.02 7.99
N SER A 69 -9.08 -11.02 6.85
CA SER A 69 -9.47 -10.22 5.69
C SER A 69 -10.82 -10.65 5.09
N ASP A 70 -11.12 -11.95 5.13
CA ASP A 70 -12.36 -12.52 4.58
C ASP A 70 -13.61 -12.10 5.36
N LYS A 71 -13.49 -11.98 6.69
CA LYS A 71 -14.61 -11.69 7.60
C LYS A 71 -14.60 -10.26 8.14
N GLY A 72 -13.45 -9.57 8.15
CA GLY A 72 -13.30 -8.28 8.80
C GLY A 72 -13.40 -8.32 10.33
N THR A 73 -13.34 -9.51 10.94
CA THR A 73 -13.38 -9.72 12.39
C THR A 73 -11.99 -9.97 12.95
N LEU A 74 -11.83 -9.84 14.27
CA LEU A 74 -10.60 -10.27 14.94
C LEU A 74 -10.28 -11.73 14.63
N THR A 75 -8.99 -12.05 14.49
CA THR A 75 -8.56 -13.39 14.08
C THR A 75 -8.74 -14.41 15.21
N ASP A 76 -9.13 -15.59 14.83
CA ASP A 76 -9.13 -16.81 15.65
C ASP A 76 -8.02 -17.82 15.22
N MET A 77 -7.30 -17.48 14.14
CA MET A 77 -6.32 -18.37 13.51
C MET A 77 -4.96 -18.32 14.20
N SER A 78 -4.30 -17.17 14.18
CA SER A 78 -3.01 -16.99 14.84
C SER A 78 -3.16 -16.67 16.32
N LYS A 79 -2.24 -17.17 17.12
CA LYS A 79 -2.23 -16.98 18.59
C LYS A 79 -1.04 -16.14 19.07
N ILE A 80 -0.11 -15.84 18.18
CA ILE A 80 1.11 -15.10 18.49
C ILE A 80 1.25 -13.94 17.50
N LEU A 81 1.39 -12.73 18.01
CA LEU A 81 1.80 -11.54 17.29
C LEU A 81 3.29 -11.32 17.48
N TYR A 82 4.02 -11.19 16.40
CA TYR A 82 5.42 -10.78 16.36
C TYR A 82 5.47 -9.28 16.11
N VAL A 83 6.19 -8.56 16.95
CA VAL A 83 6.44 -7.12 16.77
C VAL A 83 7.93 -6.87 16.88
N GLU A 84 8.48 -6.17 15.91
CA GLU A 84 9.90 -5.88 15.77
C GLU A 84 10.11 -4.37 15.76
N LEU A 85 11.07 -3.90 16.53
CA LEU A 85 11.60 -2.56 16.47
C LEU A 85 12.92 -2.58 15.72
N LEU A 86 13.02 -1.79 14.64
CA LEU A 86 14.22 -1.68 13.82
C LEU A 86 14.80 -0.27 13.90
N THR A 87 16.13 -0.20 13.86
CA THR A 87 16.88 1.06 13.79
C THR A 87 16.74 1.72 12.42
N PRO A 88 17.11 3.00 12.25
CA PRO A 88 17.13 3.68 10.95
C PRO A 88 17.96 2.99 9.86
N ASP A 89 18.94 2.20 10.23
CA ASP A 89 19.79 1.40 9.33
C ASP A 89 19.32 -0.06 9.18
N GLY A 90 18.10 -0.37 9.66
CA GLY A 90 17.44 -1.66 9.44
C GLY A 90 17.86 -2.78 10.39
N PHE A 91 18.68 -2.49 11.42
CA PHE A 91 19.04 -3.49 12.41
C PHE A 91 17.91 -3.74 13.41
N LEU A 92 17.70 -4.99 13.75
CA LEU A 92 16.74 -5.39 14.76
C LEU A 92 17.22 -4.95 16.15
N VAL A 93 16.47 -4.06 16.81
CA VAL A 93 16.68 -3.67 18.20
C VAL A 93 16.13 -4.74 19.13
N GLU A 94 14.87 -5.08 18.95
CA GLU A 94 14.15 -6.05 19.78
C GLU A 94 13.01 -6.69 18.99
N ARG A 95 12.73 -7.98 19.28
CA ARG A 95 11.56 -8.70 18.79
C ARG A 95 10.75 -9.20 19.96
N GLN A 96 9.48 -8.86 19.99
CA GLN A 96 8.52 -9.36 20.96
C GLN A 96 7.62 -10.43 20.33
N GLN A 97 7.27 -11.44 21.13
CA GLN A 97 6.32 -12.48 20.79
C GLN A 97 5.20 -12.42 21.83
N LEU A 98 4.04 -11.95 21.39
CA LEU A 98 2.93 -11.62 22.27
C LEU A 98 1.80 -12.64 22.08
N GLU A 99 1.28 -13.17 23.17
CA GLU A 99 0.06 -13.96 23.12
C GLU A 99 -1.12 -13.08 22.71
N MET A 100 -1.97 -13.65 21.87
CA MET A 100 -3.09 -12.98 21.24
C MET A 100 -4.36 -13.83 21.36
N PRO A 101 -4.96 -13.94 22.58
CA PRO A 101 -6.07 -14.85 22.82
C PRO A 101 -7.30 -14.55 21.98
N ASN A 102 -7.59 -13.28 21.71
CA ASN A 102 -8.80 -12.83 21.00
C ASN A 102 -8.44 -11.88 19.86
N GLY A 103 -7.37 -12.15 19.11
CA GLY A 103 -6.91 -11.31 18.01
C GLY A 103 -6.32 -9.96 18.46
N THR A 104 -6.05 -9.76 19.76
CA THR A 104 -5.43 -8.54 20.29
C THR A 104 -4.25 -8.86 21.21
N ALA A 105 -3.24 -8.01 21.20
CA ALA A 105 -2.08 -8.07 22.07
C ALA A 105 -1.64 -6.69 22.51
N ASN A 106 -0.90 -6.59 23.63
CA ASN A 106 -0.30 -5.35 24.09
C ASN A 106 1.19 -5.53 24.27
N GLY A 107 1.96 -4.48 24.00
CA GLY A 107 3.40 -4.48 24.20
C GLY A 107 3.97 -3.08 24.39
N ALA A 108 5.25 -3.04 24.71
CA ALA A 108 5.97 -1.79 24.85
C ALA A 108 7.47 -1.98 24.50
N PHE A 109 8.07 -1.00 23.83
CA PHE A 109 9.51 -0.94 23.59
C PHE A 109 10.12 0.23 24.35
N VAL A 110 11.17 -0.01 25.09
CA VAL A 110 11.92 1.05 25.76
C VAL A 110 13.04 1.55 24.85
N LEU A 111 12.99 2.83 24.50
CA LEU A 111 14.04 3.50 23.72
C LEU A 111 15.19 3.88 24.64
N THR A 112 16.11 2.94 24.85
CA THR A 112 17.24 3.13 25.77
C THR A 112 18.20 4.23 25.30
N ASP A 113 18.97 4.79 26.24
CA ASP A 113 19.98 5.84 25.97
C ASP A 113 21.09 5.38 25.01
N SER A 114 21.20 4.09 24.73
CA SER A 114 22.14 3.54 23.74
C SER A 114 21.67 3.69 22.29
N LEU A 115 20.39 4.01 22.09
CA LEU A 115 19.83 4.27 20.79
C LEU A 115 20.13 5.71 20.34
N TYR A 116 20.01 5.95 19.05
CA TYR A 116 20.30 7.25 18.45
C TYR A 116 19.07 7.81 17.73
N ALA A 117 19.03 9.13 17.56
CA ALA A 117 17.95 9.78 16.83
C ALA A 117 17.94 9.38 15.37
N GLY A 118 16.75 9.21 14.82
CA GLY A 118 16.53 8.81 13.42
C GLY A 118 15.13 8.28 13.19
N TYR A 119 14.89 7.73 12.01
CA TYR A 119 13.62 7.10 11.66
C TYR A 119 13.66 5.61 11.99
N TYR A 120 12.85 5.20 12.95
CA TYR A 120 12.69 3.82 13.38
C TYR A 120 11.47 3.21 12.71
N GLU A 121 11.49 1.88 12.55
CA GLU A 121 10.35 1.12 12.03
C GLU A 121 9.82 0.18 13.11
N LEU A 122 8.48 0.15 13.28
CA LEU A 122 7.78 -0.95 13.88
C LEU A 122 7.18 -1.84 12.81
N ARG A 123 7.58 -3.09 12.81
CA ARG A 123 7.06 -4.13 11.93
C ARG A 123 6.26 -5.13 12.75
N ALA A 124 5.07 -5.50 12.26
CA ALA A 124 4.25 -6.46 12.98
C ALA A 124 3.60 -7.49 12.04
N TYR A 125 3.59 -8.74 12.46
CA TYR A 125 3.08 -9.84 11.66
C TYR A 125 2.72 -11.07 12.50
N THR A 126 1.95 -11.97 11.90
CA THR A 126 1.79 -13.35 12.36
C THR A 126 2.60 -14.28 11.46
N ARG A 127 2.95 -15.46 11.94
CA ARG A 127 3.63 -16.45 11.06
C ARG A 127 2.77 -16.86 9.87
N TRP A 128 1.45 -16.81 10.02
CA TRP A 128 0.54 -17.10 8.93
C TRP A 128 0.68 -16.12 7.78
N MET A 129 0.85 -14.84 8.08
CA MET A 129 1.05 -13.79 7.06
C MET A 129 2.29 -14.03 6.20
N LEU A 130 3.32 -14.69 6.74
CA LEU A 130 4.55 -15.02 6.03
C LEU A 130 4.38 -16.05 4.91
N ASN A 131 3.22 -16.71 4.80
CA ASN A 131 2.92 -17.62 3.69
C ASN A 131 2.44 -16.88 2.42
N PHE A 132 2.21 -15.58 2.50
CA PHE A 132 1.64 -14.77 1.42
C PHE A 132 2.60 -13.65 1.06
N GLY A 133 3.29 -13.75 -0.05
CA GLY A 133 4.17 -12.72 -0.57
C GLY A 133 5.49 -13.28 -1.05
N GLN A 134 6.15 -12.53 -1.89
CA GLN A 134 7.55 -12.74 -2.19
C GLN A 134 8.35 -12.04 -1.11
N TYR A 135 9.01 -12.82 -0.29
CA TYR A 135 10.01 -12.32 0.65
C TYR A 135 11.38 -12.42 -0.04
N GLU A 136 11.54 -11.70 -1.13
CA GLU A 136 12.88 -11.37 -1.54
C GLU A 136 13.48 -10.61 -0.37
N HIS A 137 14.61 -11.10 0.11
CA HIS A 137 15.32 -10.42 1.18
C HIS A 137 15.42 -8.95 0.81
N PRO A 138 15.00 -8.05 1.70
CA PRO A 138 15.24 -6.66 1.50
C PRO A 138 16.69 -6.55 1.08
N HIS A 139 16.92 -5.85 0.02
CA HIS A 139 18.26 -5.48 -0.32
C HIS A 139 18.80 -4.73 0.89
N ALA A 140 19.51 -5.45 1.74
CA ALA A 140 20.34 -4.86 2.78
C ALA A 140 21.49 -4.11 2.09
N GLN A 141 21.18 -3.44 1.01
CA GLN A 141 22.04 -2.45 0.42
C GLN A 141 21.83 -1.22 1.26
N TRP A 142 22.86 -0.88 1.98
CA TRP A 142 23.03 0.40 2.55
C TRP A 142 22.66 1.48 1.53
N SER A 143 21.46 2.00 1.62
CA SER A 143 21.12 3.24 0.96
C SER A 143 21.50 4.34 1.93
N GLU A 144 22.58 5.05 1.64
CA GLU A 144 22.96 6.26 2.37
C GLU A 144 21.80 7.26 2.36
N ASP A 145 20.93 7.14 1.38
CA ASP A 145 19.79 8.01 1.11
C ASP A 145 18.61 7.75 2.04
N ALA A 146 18.49 6.56 2.64
CA ALA A 146 17.42 6.20 3.57
C ALA A 146 17.30 7.12 4.80
N PHE A 147 18.33 7.91 5.08
CA PHE A 147 18.39 8.77 6.24
C PHE A 147 18.12 10.25 5.94
N TYR A 148 17.88 10.60 4.69
CA TYR A 148 17.64 11.99 4.33
C TYR A 148 16.36 12.55 4.92
N ASN A 149 15.30 11.74 4.89
CA ASN A 149 14.01 12.12 5.42
C ASN A 149 13.14 10.88 5.69
N LYS A 150 11.97 11.11 6.27
CA LYS A 150 11.07 10.02 6.64
C LYS A 150 10.46 9.28 5.43
N GLU A 151 10.31 9.93 4.29
CA GLU A 151 9.76 9.28 3.10
C GLU A 151 10.77 8.29 2.52
N MET A 152 12.03 8.68 2.45
CA MET A 152 13.10 7.79 2.02
C MET A 152 13.33 6.65 3.01
N ALA A 153 13.31 6.96 4.32
CA ALA A 153 13.38 5.93 5.35
C ALA A 153 12.22 4.95 5.25
N LYS A 154 11.02 5.44 4.97
CA LYS A 154 9.82 4.64 4.76
C LYS A 154 9.96 3.71 3.55
N ASP A 155 10.49 4.20 2.44
CA ASP A 155 10.74 3.38 1.26
C ASP A 155 11.83 2.33 1.51
N PHE A 156 12.89 2.68 2.24
CA PHE A 156 13.95 1.74 2.62
C PHE A 156 13.43 0.56 3.46
N PHE A 157 12.49 0.82 4.37
CA PHE A 157 11.92 -0.21 5.23
C PHE A 157 10.72 -0.95 4.61
N ARG A 158 10.29 -0.59 3.42
CA ARG A 158 9.07 -1.08 2.76
C ARG A 158 9.17 -2.48 2.16
N ASP A 159 10.22 -3.21 2.42
CA ASP A 159 10.53 -4.51 1.80
C ASP A 159 9.51 -5.63 2.08
N TYR A 160 8.54 -5.38 2.95
CA TYR A 160 7.49 -6.34 3.28
C TYR A 160 6.11 -5.72 3.02
N GLU A 161 5.78 -5.54 1.75
CA GLU A 161 4.53 -4.88 1.30
C GLU A 161 3.24 -5.41 1.95
N LYS A 162 3.28 -6.64 2.50
CA LYS A 162 2.11 -7.28 3.09
C LYS A 162 2.12 -7.30 4.61
N LEU A 163 3.20 -6.90 5.24
CA LEU A 163 3.31 -6.79 6.68
C LEU A 163 2.95 -5.38 7.13
N TYR A 164 2.46 -5.27 8.36
CA TYR A 164 2.32 -3.96 8.97
C TYR A 164 3.70 -3.36 9.18
N SER A 165 3.89 -2.17 8.67
CA SER A 165 5.10 -1.37 8.86
C SER A 165 4.70 0.07 9.16
N ARG A 166 5.32 0.65 10.17
CA ARG A 166 5.16 2.06 10.50
C ARG A 166 6.50 2.67 10.83
N VAL A 167 6.89 3.66 10.04
CA VAL A 167 8.10 4.46 10.26
C VAL A 167 7.74 5.74 11.00
N PHE A 168 8.51 6.06 12.04
CA PHE A 168 8.30 7.24 12.88
C PHE A 168 9.65 7.82 13.35
N PRO A 169 9.70 9.13 13.61
CA PRO A 169 10.91 9.76 14.11
C PRO A 169 11.12 9.47 15.60
N VAL A 170 12.36 9.21 15.95
CA VAL A 170 12.87 9.23 17.33
C VAL A 170 13.89 10.36 17.40
N TYR A 171 13.62 11.35 18.24
CA TYR A 171 14.45 12.52 18.43
C TYR A 171 15.49 12.31 19.53
N ASP A 172 16.49 13.18 19.57
CA ASP A 172 17.47 13.17 20.64
C ASP A 172 16.81 13.36 22.02
N LYS A 173 17.42 12.80 23.05
CA LYS A 173 16.96 12.96 24.43
C LYS A 173 16.87 14.44 24.80
N PRO A 174 15.76 14.89 25.39
CA PRO A 174 15.64 16.26 25.85
C PRO A 174 16.75 16.62 26.84
N LYS A 175 17.38 17.76 26.64
CA LYS A 175 18.43 18.25 27.55
C LYS A 175 17.88 18.64 28.92
N GLU A 176 16.63 19.15 28.93
CA GLU A 176 15.94 19.57 30.13
C GLU A 176 14.55 18.96 30.12
N THR A 177 14.06 18.50 31.25
CA THR A 177 12.70 17.93 31.38
C THR A 177 11.64 18.95 31.00
N GLY A 178 10.75 18.57 30.10
CA GLY A 178 9.68 19.44 29.59
C GLY A 178 10.07 20.35 28.42
N HIS A 179 11.35 20.39 28.05
CA HIS A 179 11.84 21.14 26.90
C HIS A 179 12.17 20.20 25.73
N TYR A 180 11.13 19.82 25.00
CA TYR A 180 11.24 18.91 23.84
C TYR A 180 11.58 19.71 22.59
N THR A 181 12.76 19.46 22.02
CA THR A 181 13.15 19.96 20.69
C THR A 181 13.16 18.80 19.71
N LYS A 182 12.51 18.98 18.58
CA LYS A 182 12.46 17.97 17.52
C LYS A 182 13.75 17.98 16.70
N ASP A 183 14.88 17.96 17.40
CA ASP A 183 16.18 17.90 16.78
C ASP A 183 16.60 16.45 16.54
N MET A 184 16.91 16.15 15.29
CA MET A 184 17.33 14.83 14.89
C MET A 184 18.79 14.86 14.45
N THR A 185 19.65 14.28 15.28
CA THR A 185 21.06 14.09 14.94
C THR A 185 21.26 12.69 14.41
N LEU A 186 21.26 12.53 13.09
CA LEU A 186 21.54 11.25 12.48
C LEU A 186 23.00 10.86 12.66
N ARG A 187 23.28 9.89 13.52
CA ARG A 187 24.58 9.29 13.73
C ARG A 187 24.60 7.92 13.04
N PRO A 188 25.62 7.56 12.32
CA PRO A 188 26.94 8.17 12.12
C PRO A 188 27.08 8.99 10.83
N LEU A 189 26.02 9.26 10.10
CA LEU A 189 26.03 9.66 8.69
C LEU A 189 26.07 11.17 8.44
N ARG A 190 26.27 12.00 9.46
CA ARG A 190 26.36 13.47 9.32
C ARG A 190 27.24 13.96 8.18
N ARG A 191 28.28 13.21 7.83
CA ARG A 191 29.21 13.57 6.75
C ARG A 191 28.59 13.48 5.35
N TYR A 192 27.49 12.75 5.21
CA TYR A 192 26.82 12.54 3.92
C TYR A 192 25.71 13.57 3.67
N PHE A 193 25.25 14.26 4.70
CA PHE A 193 24.20 15.28 4.60
C PHE A 193 24.74 16.66 4.24
N LYS A 194 25.66 16.73 3.30
CA LYS A 194 26.03 18.02 2.72
C LYS A 194 24.99 18.39 1.67
N ALA A 195 24.40 19.59 1.83
CA ALA A 195 23.54 20.14 0.81
C ALA A 195 24.24 20.02 -0.55
N ARG A 196 23.68 19.22 -1.47
CA ARG A 196 24.18 19.10 -2.83
C ARG A 196 24.04 20.47 -3.50
N LYS A 197 25.15 21.02 -4.00
CA LYS A 197 25.15 22.24 -4.79
C LYS A 197 24.97 21.84 -6.25
N GLY A 198 24.02 22.44 -6.92
CA GLY A 198 23.80 22.21 -8.36
C GLY A 198 22.34 21.97 -8.70
N LYS A 199 22.11 21.26 -9.79
CA LYS A 199 20.78 20.87 -10.26
C LYS A 199 20.16 19.89 -9.24
N PRO A 200 18.98 20.20 -8.66
CA PRO A 200 18.30 19.28 -7.77
C PRO A 200 17.97 17.96 -8.49
N GLU A 201 18.15 16.85 -7.82
CA GLU A 201 17.65 15.57 -8.31
C GLU A 201 16.15 15.50 -8.00
N LEU A 202 15.37 15.14 -9.02
CA LEU A 202 13.91 15.06 -8.93
C LEU A 202 13.46 13.70 -9.43
N GLU A 203 12.47 13.14 -8.76
CA GLU A 203 11.83 11.90 -9.14
C GLU A 203 10.45 12.22 -9.74
N LEU A 204 10.26 11.88 -11.03
CA LEU A 204 8.97 11.95 -11.70
C LEU A 204 8.55 10.54 -12.07
N LYS A 205 7.49 10.06 -11.41
CA LYS A 205 6.89 8.74 -11.65
C LYS A 205 5.60 8.86 -12.45
N PHE A 206 5.35 7.87 -13.31
CA PHE A 206 4.15 7.78 -14.12
C PHE A 206 3.38 6.51 -13.80
N TYR A 207 2.07 6.64 -13.78
CA TYR A 207 1.14 5.56 -13.47
C TYR A 207 0.03 5.52 -14.53
N PRO A 208 0.23 4.80 -15.65
CA PRO A 208 -0.84 4.57 -16.62
C PRO A 208 -2.02 3.86 -15.96
N GLU A 209 -3.24 4.30 -16.27
CA GLU A 209 -4.44 3.67 -15.74
C GLU A 209 -4.62 2.27 -16.32
N GLY A 210 -4.61 1.26 -15.45
CA GLY A 210 -4.59 -0.15 -15.85
C GLY A 210 -3.20 -0.78 -15.87
N GLY A 211 -2.13 0.00 -15.63
CA GLY A 211 -0.74 -0.45 -15.50
C GLY A 211 0.16 -0.09 -16.68
N ASN A 212 -0.32 -0.15 -17.91
CA ASN A 212 0.50 0.00 -19.12
C ASN A 212 -0.02 1.08 -20.06
N LEU A 213 0.89 1.71 -20.83
CA LEU A 213 0.53 2.45 -22.03
C LEU A 213 0.34 1.47 -23.18
N VAL A 214 -0.83 1.48 -23.81
CA VAL A 214 -1.18 0.50 -24.84
C VAL A 214 -1.36 1.19 -26.19
N ALA A 215 -0.69 0.68 -27.20
CA ALA A 215 -0.72 1.22 -28.56
C ALA A 215 -2.13 1.27 -29.16
N GLY A 216 -2.44 2.36 -29.84
CA GLY A 216 -3.73 2.59 -30.50
C GLY A 216 -4.90 2.79 -29.54
N THR A 217 -4.66 3.01 -28.24
CA THR A 217 -5.69 3.24 -27.25
C THR A 217 -5.58 4.63 -26.62
N ASP A 218 -6.62 5.02 -25.91
CA ASP A 218 -6.60 6.24 -25.10
C ASP A 218 -6.25 5.87 -23.65
N CYS A 219 -5.14 6.40 -23.11
CA CYS A 219 -4.67 6.10 -21.77
C CYS A 219 -4.72 7.35 -20.87
N ASN A 220 -5.37 7.24 -19.72
CA ASN A 220 -5.15 8.19 -18.63
C ASN A 220 -3.82 7.87 -17.96
N VAL A 221 -3.03 8.88 -17.64
CA VAL A 221 -1.76 8.71 -16.92
C VAL A 221 -1.77 9.63 -15.72
N ALA A 222 -1.60 9.06 -14.54
CA ALA A 222 -1.28 9.83 -13.36
C ALA A 222 0.24 10.02 -13.27
N LEU A 223 0.68 11.12 -12.67
CA LEU A 223 2.09 11.34 -12.37
C LEU A 223 2.24 11.88 -10.95
N GLU A 224 3.43 11.68 -10.39
CA GLU A 224 3.85 12.20 -9.11
C GLU A 224 5.26 12.75 -9.22
N LEU A 225 5.46 13.99 -8.79
CA LEU A 225 6.74 14.69 -8.84
C LEU A 225 7.22 15.01 -7.43
N ASN A 226 8.38 14.49 -7.08
CA ASN A 226 9.01 14.67 -5.77
C ASN A 226 10.45 15.15 -5.92
N THR A 227 11.00 15.74 -4.87
CA THR A 227 12.45 15.85 -4.74
C THR A 227 13.03 14.49 -4.34
N GLU A 228 14.35 14.32 -4.46
CA GLU A 228 15.07 13.14 -3.96
C GLU A 228 14.84 12.93 -2.45
N GLU A 229 14.61 14.00 -1.71
CA GLU A 229 14.30 13.97 -0.29
C GLU A 229 12.83 13.60 0.02
N GLY A 230 12.02 13.31 -1.02
CA GLY A 230 10.60 12.95 -0.87
C GLY A 230 9.65 14.13 -0.65
N GLU A 231 10.11 15.39 -0.82
CA GLU A 231 9.22 16.53 -0.78
C GLU A 231 8.35 16.58 -2.04
N HIS A 232 7.06 16.69 -1.87
CA HIS A 232 6.12 16.80 -2.97
C HIS A 232 6.20 18.18 -3.63
N LEU A 233 6.36 18.20 -4.97
CA LEU A 233 6.45 19.44 -5.72
C LEU A 233 5.11 19.81 -6.32
N GLU A 234 4.47 20.82 -5.75
CA GLU A 234 3.19 21.37 -6.22
C GLU A 234 3.37 22.56 -7.17
N ASN A 235 2.36 22.78 -8.01
CA ASN A 235 2.30 23.89 -8.95
C ASN A 235 3.40 23.91 -10.03
N VAL A 236 4.04 22.77 -10.31
CA VAL A 236 4.99 22.62 -11.41
C VAL A 236 4.22 22.33 -12.70
N GLU A 237 4.47 23.13 -13.74
CA GLU A 237 3.92 22.90 -15.08
C GLU A 237 4.78 21.89 -15.82
N ILE A 238 4.14 20.87 -16.39
CA ILE A 238 4.78 19.78 -17.11
C ILE A 238 4.18 19.68 -18.50
N ASP A 239 5.00 19.76 -19.52
CA ASP A 239 4.62 19.56 -20.91
C ASP A 239 4.91 18.12 -21.31
N ILE A 240 3.95 17.47 -21.91
CA ILE A 240 4.10 16.11 -22.45
C ILE A 240 4.34 16.23 -23.95
N LEU A 241 5.42 15.64 -24.42
CA LEU A 241 5.87 15.70 -25.81
C LEU A 241 5.72 14.33 -26.47
N ASP A 242 5.42 14.38 -27.77
CA ASP A 242 5.49 13.20 -28.64
C ASP A 242 6.96 12.89 -29.02
N PRO A 243 7.22 11.77 -29.70
CA PRO A 243 8.58 11.39 -30.15
C PRO A 243 9.23 12.40 -31.10
N GLN A 244 8.42 13.23 -31.76
CA GLN A 244 8.89 14.30 -32.66
C GLN A 244 9.17 15.62 -31.91
N GLY A 245 9.01 15.60 -30.57
CA GLY A 245 9.21 16.77 -29.72
C GLY A 245 8.06 17.79 -29.76
N ARG A 246 6.91 17.44 -30.37
CA ARG A 246 5.74 18.30 -30.39
C ARG A 246 4.95 18.15 -29.10
N LYS A 247 4.50 19.24 -28.55
CA LYS A 247 3.67 19.24 -27.34
C LYS A 247 2.29 18.64 -27.60
N ILE A 248 1.97 17.56 -26.89
CA ILE A 248 0.66 16.91 -26.93
C ILE A 248 -0.29 17.55 -25.94
N THR A 249 0.16 17.70 -24.69
CA THR A 249 -0.64 18.23 -23.60
C THR A 249 0.22 18.91 -22.56
N LYS A 250 -0.42 19.66 -21.67
CA LYS A 250 0.20 20.32 -20.52
C LYS A 250 -0.60 19.98 -19.28
N THR A 251 0.09 19.68 -18.21
CA THR A 251 -0.51 19.45 -16.90
C THR A 251 0.23 20.23 -15.83
N ARG A 252 -0.33 20.30 -14.62
CA ARG A 252 0.27 20.98 -13.48
C ARG A 252 0.10 20.14 -12.23
N THR A 253 1.18 19.95 -11.49
CA THR A 253 1.13 19.22 -10.23
C THR A 253 0.27 19.96 -9.20
N GLY A 254 -0.61 19.23 -8.54
CA GLY A 254 -1.47 19.68 -7.45
C GLY A 254 -1.04 19.12 -6.11
N ASN A 255 -2.01 18.81 -5.28
CA ASN A 255 -1.78 18.26 -3.95
C ASN A 255 -0.87 17.04 -3.99
N ARG A 256 0.13 17.02 -3.12
CA ARG A 256 1.17 15.97 -3.03
C ARG A 256 1.93 15.74 -4.34
N GLY A 257 2.17 16.81 -5.12
CA GLY A 257 2.92 16.70 -6.37
C GLY A 257 2.24 15.87 -7.47
N ARG A 258 0.93 15.60 -7.36
CA ARG A 258 0.20 14.69 -8.26
C ARG A 258 -0.67 15.44 -9.26
N CYS A 259 -0.78 14.88 -10.44
CA CYS A 259 -1.77 15.27 -11.44
C CYS A 259 -2.03 14.15 -12.43
N THR A 260 -2.96 14.38 -13.35
CA THR A 260 -3.31 13.42 -14.42
C THR A 260 -3.36 14.11 -15.77
N PHE A 261 -3.14 13.36 -16.81
CA PHE A 261 -3.31 13.79 -18.20
C PHE A 261 -3.80 12.61 -19.05
N LEU A 262 -4.34 12.93 -20.23
CA LEU A 262 -4.84 11.96 -21.17
C LEU A 262 -3.91 11.93 -22.40
N LEU A 263 -3.48 10.73 -22.76
CA LEU A 263 -2.88 10.42 -24.06
C LEU A 263 -3.95 9.79 -24.96
N ASN A 264 -4.28 10.46 -26.06
CA ASN A 264 -5.24 9.94 -27.03
C ASN A 264 -4.50 9.18 -28.12
N ASN A 265 -5.00 8.00 -28.48
CA ASN A 265 -4.48 7.18 -29.54
C ASN A 265 -2.94 7.02 -29.47
N VAL A 266 -2.48 6.42 -28.39
CA VAL A 266 -1.04 6.18 -28.13
C VAL A 266 -0.39 5.51 -29.34
N GLY A 267 0.69 6.09 -29.86
CA GLY A 267 1.41 5.54 -31.03
C GLY A 267 2.14 4.24 -30.69
N THR A 268 2.38 3.43 -31.71
CA THR A 268 3.20 2.22 -31.58
C THR A 268 4.68 2.60 -31.57
N GLN A 269 5.48 1.92 -30.71
CA GLN A 269 6.95 2.10 -30.64
C GLN A 269 7.39 3.57 -30.43
N GLU A 270 6.55 4.38 -29.80
CA GLU A 270 6.82 5.80 -29.59
C GLU A 270 7.37 6.06 -28.19
N GLU A 271 8.38 6.92 -28.11
CA GLU A 271 8.96 7.37 -26.84
C GLU A 271 8.42 8.75 -26.47
N TYR A 272 7.47 8.78 -25.57
CA TYR A 272 6.91 10.03 -25.03
C TYR A 272 7.81 10.59 -23.93
N LYS A 273 7.82 11.92 -23.78
CA LYS A 273 8.64 12.61 -22.78
C LYS A 273 7.84 13.66 -22.02
N ALA A 274 8.17 13.82 -20.75
CA ALA A 274 7.73 14.93 -19.93
C ALA A 274 8.87 15.92 -19.78
N VAL A 275 8.62 17.21 -20.03
CA VAL A 275 9.59 18.27 -19.85
C VAL A 275 9.04 19.35 -18.93
N PHE A 276 9.87 19.86 -18.03
CA PHE A 276 9.47 20.89 -17.08
C PHE A 276 10.69 21.66 -16.57
N GLN A 277 10.43 22.78 -15.89
CA GLN A 277 11.46 23.57 -15.22
C GLN A 277 11.24 23.61 -13.71
N TYR A 278 12.32 23.50 -12.96
CA TYR A 278 12.32 23.67 -11.52
C TYR A 278 13.59 24.35 -11.04
N LYS A 279 13.44 25.41 -10.24
CA LYS A 279 14.56 26.24 -9.71
C LYS A 279 15.56 26.69 -10.80
N GLY A 280 15.07 26.99 -12.01
CA GLY A 280 15.89 27.45 -13.13
C GLY A 280 16.63 26.36 -13.91
N TYR A 281 16.34 25.10 -13.64
CA TYR A 281 16.89 23.95 -14.36
C TYR A 281 15.81 23.28 -15.20
N ASP A 282 16.21 22.78 -16.38
CA ASP A 282 15.36 22.01 -17.26
C ASP A 282 15.47 20.52 -16.94
N TYR A 283 14.33 19.84 -16.97
CA TYR A 283 14.21 18.39 -16.75
C TYR A 283 13.49 17.74 -17.90
N GLU A 284 13.95 16.56 -18.26
CA GLU A 284 13.34 15.69 -19.26
C GLU A 284 13.29 14.27 -18.68
N VAL A 285 12.11 13.68 -18.67
CA VAL A 285 11.90 12.31 -18.15
C VAL A 285 11.06 11.56 -19.18
N LYS A 286 11.49 10.33 -19.51
CA LYS A 286 10.75 9.45 -20.40
C LYS A 286 9.51 8.88 -19.71
N LEU A 287 8.42 8.78 -20.44
CA LEU A 287 7.25 8.01 -20.01
C LEU A 287 7.54 6.51 -20.08
N PRO A 288 6.71 5.66 -19.44
CA PRO A 288 6.80 4.21 -19.59
C PRO A 288 6.73 3.80 -21.08
N GLU A 289 7.34 2.66 -21.36
CA GLU A 289 7.30 2.07 -22.71
C GLU A 289 5.87 1.75 -23.13
N VAL A 290 5.61 1.80 -24.43
CA VAL A 290 4.31 1.51 -25.00
C VAL A 290 4.24 0.02 -25.36
N GLU A 291 3.25 -0.68 -24.81
CA GLU A 291 2.92 -2.06 -25.15
C GLU A 291 2.21 -2.12 -26.49
N GLU A 292 2.71 -2.92 -27.42
CA GLU A 292 2.10 -3.05 -28.75
C GLU A 292 0.74 -3.76 -28.69
N GLU A 293 0.63 -4.80 -27.86
CA GLU A 293 -0.58 -5.58 -27.64
C GLU A 293 -1.01 -5.52 -26.18
N GLY A 294 -2.24 -5.08 -25.93
CA GLY A 294 -2.75 -4.93 -24.58
C GLY A 294 -4.17 -4.41 -24.53
N ILE A 295 -4.64 -4.19 -23.30
CA ILE A 295 -5.95 -3.62 -23.02
C ILE A 295 -5.75 -2.42 -22.08
N ALA A 296 -6.14 -1.24 -22.55
CA ALA A 296 -6.25 -0.06 -21.70
C ALA A 296 -7.57 -0.08 -20.93
N LEU A 297 -7.51 0.38 -19.70
CA LEU A 297 -8.64 0.41 -18.77
C LEU A 297 -8.84 1.84 -18.27
N LYS A 298 -10.09 2.32 -18.25
CA LYS A 298 -10.47 3.57 -17.60
C LYS A 298 -11.63 3.32 -16.66
N VAL A 299 -11.53 3.87 -15.45
CA VAL A 299 -12.57 3.72 -14.43
C VAL A 299 -13.16 5.07 -14.07
N ARG A 300 -14.48 5.12 -14.03
CA ARG A 300 -15.23 6.25 -13.46
C ARG A 300 -16.21 5.72 -12.43
N GLN A 301 -16.26 6.39 -11.30
CA GLN A 301 -17.14 6.02 -10.19
C GLN A 301 -18.08 7.17 -9.87
N ASP A 302 -19.37 6.86 -9.92
CA ASP A 302 -20.45 7.71 -9.40
C ASP A 302 -21.35 6.85 -8.47
N THR A 303 -22.59 6.60 -8.80
CA THR A 303 -23.43 5.57 -8.17
C THR A 303 -23.16 4.16 -8.73
N LEU A 304 -22.42 4.10 -9.81
CA LEU A 304 -21.99 2.89 -10.50
C LEU A 304 -20.48 2.94 -10.71
N LEU A 305 -19.85 1.79 -10.73
CA LEU A 305 -18.49 1.64 -11.23
C LEU A 305 -18.57 1.38 -12.74
N ARG A 306 -18.12 2.35 -13.53
CA ARG A 306 -18.11 2.29 -15.00
C ARG A 306 -16.67 2.05 -15.45
N ILE A 307 -16.47 0.99 -16.18
CA ILE A 307 -15.16 0.55 -16.66
C ILE A 307 -15.22 0.50 -18.19
N GLU A 308 -14.43 1.36 -18.83
CA GLU A 308 -14.21 1.31 -20.27
C GLU A 308 -12.93 0.50 -20.52
N LEU A 309 -13.03 -0.48 -21.40
CA LEU A 309 -11.91 -1.29 -21.87
C LEU A 309 -11.69 -0.99 -23.36
N GLN A 310 -10.44 -0.80 -23.73
CA GLN A 310 -10.04 -0.60 -25.12
C GLN A 310 -8.83 -1.48 -25.44
N ARG A 311 -8.99 -2.40 -26.41
CA ARG A 311 -7.91 -3.25 -26.87
C ARG A 311 -7.08 -2.59 -27.97
N SER A 312 -5.80 -2.94 -28.06
CA SER A 312 -4.95 -2.61 -29.21
C SER A 312 -5.50 -3.27 -30.48
N GLU A 313 -5.01 -2.81 -31.63
CA GLU A 313 -5.48 -3.32 -32.92
C GLU A 313 -5.04 -4.79 -33.17
N GLY A 314 -3.80 -5.10 -32.77
CA GLY A 314 -3.22 -6.45 -32.93
C GLY A 314 -3.85 -7.50 -32.02
N LEU A 315 -4.37 -7.12 -30.88
CA LEU A 315 -4.94 -8.06 -29.92
C LEU A 315 -6.40 -8.38 -30.27
N THR A 316 -6.62 -9.42 -31.08
CA THR A 316 -7.95 -9.77 -31.64
C THR A 316 -8.57 -11.02 -31.08
N ASP A 317 -7.78 -11.91 -30.50
CA ASP A 317 -8.23 -13.24 -30.11
C ASP A 317 -7.92 -13.58 -28.64
N PHE A 318 -8.94 -14.11 -27.97
CA PHE A 318 -8.88 -14.63 -26.60
C PHE A 318 -9.46 -16.04 -26.55
N PRO A 319 -8.74 -17.05 -27.07
CA PRO A 319 -9.30 -18.39 -27.31
C PRO A 319 -9.83 -19.09 -26.06
N GLU A 320 -9.33 -18.72 -24.89
CA GLU A 320 -9.78 -19.27 -23.60
C GLU A 320 -10.66 -18.28 -22.80
N GLY A 321 -11.18 -17.26 -23.50
CA GLY A 321 -12.01 -16.21 -22.95
C GLY A 321 -11.25 -15.08 -22.29
N LEU A 322 -11.90 -13.94 -22.14
CA LEU A 322 -11.44 -12.77 -21.44
C LEU A 322 -12.43 -12.43 -20.33
N ALA A 323 -11.97 -12.06 -19.18
CA ALA A 323 -12.82 -11.68 -18.05
C ALA A 323 -12.28 -10.46 -17.30
N LEU A 324 -13.22 -9.74 -16.71
CA LEU A 324 -12.97 -8.72 -15.70
C LEU A 324 -13.46 -9.25 -14.36
N GLN A 325 -12.56 -9.28 -13.39
CA GLN A 325 -12.85 -9.62 -12.01
C GLN A 325 -12.70 -8.40 -11.10
N VAL A 326 -13.63 -8.24 -10.17
CA VAL A 326 -13.45 -7.33 -9.05
C VAL A 326 -13.28 -8.14 -7.77
N MET A 327 -12.25 -7.81 -7.03
CA MET A 327 -11.85 -8.51 -5.81
C MET A 327 -11.68 -7.52 -4.66
N ALA A 328 -12.12 -7.85 -3.48
CA ALA A 328 -11.89 -7.06 -2.28
C ALA A 328 -11.30 -7.95 -1.18
N GLN A 329 -10.18 -7.53 -0.60
CA GLN A 329 -9.51 -8.24 0.49
C GLN A 329 -9.24 -9.73 0.20
N GLY A 330 -8.85 -10.06 -1.04
CA GLY A 330 -8.60 -11.42 -1.48
C GLY A 330 -9.85 -12.26 -1.78
N VAL A 331 -11.04 -11.67 -1.68
CA VAL A 331 -12.31 -12.35 -1.95
C VAL A 331 -12.92 -11.81 -3.26
N PRO A 332 -13.15 -12.67 -4.27
CA PRO A 332 -13.86 -12.28 -5.48
C PRO A 332 -15.27 -11.76 -5.16
N GLN A 333 -15.62 -10.62 -5.73
CA GLN A 333 -16.95 -10.02 -5.61
C GLN A 333 -17.78 -10.33 -6.84
N THR A 334 -17.23 -10.09 -8.02
CA THR A 334 -17.91 -10.32 -9.30
C THR A 334 -16.91 -10.73 -10.38
N LEU A 335 -17.36 -11.52 -11.33
CA LEU A 335 -16.68 -11.85 -12.57
C LEU A 335 -17.61 -11.55 -13.73
N GLN A 336 -17.12 -10.83 -14.74
CA GLN A 336 -17.84 -10.57 -15.98
C GLN A 336 -17.00 -11.00 -17.17
N HIS A 337 -17.58 -11.83 -18.04
CA HIS A 337 -16.93 -12.18 -19.30
C HIS A 337 -16.96 -10.98 -20.24
N ILE A 338 -15.85 -10.75 -20.89
CA ILE A 338 -15.64 -9.62 -21.79
C ILE A 338 -15.63 -10.13 -23.22
N ASP A 339 -16.48 -9.53 -24.03
CA ASP A 339 -16.51 -9.72 -25.47
C ASP A 339 -16.41 -8.34 -26.15
N PHE A 340 -15.44 -8.18 -26.99
CA PHE A 340 -15.29 -6.96 -27.80
C PHE A 340 -16.09 -7.05 -29.12
N GLY A 341 -16.46 -8.27 -29.57
CA GLY A 341 -16.99 -8.48 -30.91
C GLY A 341 -16.06 -7.86 -31.96
N ASP A 342 -16.64 -7.20 -32.94
CA ASP A 342 -15.88 -6.45 -33.96
C ASP A 342 -15.35 -5.09 -33.48
N LYS A 343 -15.64 -4.70 -32.24
CA LYS A 343 -15.27 -3.39 -31.70
C LYS A 343 -13.93 -3.46 -30.98
N ARG A 344 -13.28 -2.31 -30.89
CA ARG A 344 -12.07 -2.15 -30.07
C ARG A 344 -12.37 -1.65 -28.65
N LYS A 345 -13.60 -1.20 -28.39
CA LYS A 345 -14.02 -0.68 -27.08
C LYS A 345 -15.25 -1.44 -26.58
N THR A 346 -15.25 -1.71 -25.29
CA THR A 346 -16.40 -2.24 -24.58
C THR A 346 -16.52 -1.60 -23.21
N ASN A 347 -17.69 -1.67 -22.59
CA ASN A 347 -17.96 -1.08 -21.30
C ASN A 347 -18.55 -2.11 -20.34
N VAL A 348 -18.07 -2.09 -19.12
CA VAL A 348 -18.59 -2.85 -18.00
C VAL A 348 -19.16 -1.87 -16.97
N THR A 349 -20.32 -2.19 -16.42
CA THR A 349 -20.94 -1.37 -15.37
C THR A 349 -21.31 -2.26 -14.20
N ILE A 350 -20.85 -1.88 -13.01
CA ILE A 350 -21.10 -2.64 -11.78
C ILE A 350 -21.75 -1.71 -10.76
N PRO A 351 -22.91 -2.06 -10.22
CA PRO A 351 -23.54 -1.32 -9.11
C PRO A 351 -22.63 -1.32 -7.87
N LEU A 352 -22.43 -0.16 -7.24
CA LEU A 352 -21.57 -0.09 -6.05
C LEU A 352 -22.09 -0.93 -4.87
N ASN A 353 -23.41 -1.18 -4.82
CA ASN A 353 -24.00 -2.04 -3.79
C ASN A 353 -23.63 -3.52 -3.90
N GLU A 354 -23.11 -3.96 -5.03
CA GLU A 354 -22.56 -5.30 -5.23
C GLU A 354 -21.11 -5.45 -4.77
N LEU A 355 -20.44 -4.34 -4.46
CA LEU A 355 -19.05 -4.30 -4.05
C LEU A 355 -18.92 -4.04 -2.56
N ARG A 356 -17.86 -4.52 -1.94
CA ARG A 356 -17.57 -4.22 -0.53
C ARG A 356 -17.02 -2.80 -0.37
N THR A 357 -17.38 -2.15 0.72
CA THR A 357 -16.69 -0.93 1.15
C THR A 357 -15.20 -1.22 1.39
N GLY A 358 -14.34 -0.34 0.90
CA GLY A 358 -12.89 -0.46 0.98
C GLY A 358 -12.21 -0.52 -0.39
N VAL A 359 -10.97 -0.97 -0.40
CA VAL A 359 -10.20 -1.11 -1.63
C VAL A 359 -10.66 -2.35 -2.39
N ASN A 360 -11.10 -2.12 -3.62
CA ASN A 360 -11.45 -3.14 -4.59
C ASN A 360 -10.40 -3.15 -5.70
N GLN A 361 -9.97 -4.32 -6.11
CA GLN A 361 -9.04 -4.55 -7.21
C GLN A 361 -9.82 -4.99 -8.43
N ILE A 362 -9.66 -4.28 -9.53
CA ILE A 362 -10.23 -4.59 -10.84
C ILE A 362 -9.11 -5.21 -11.66
N THR A 363 -9.28 -6.43 -12.12
CA THR A 363 -8.27 -7.13 -12.93
C THR A 363 -8.91 -7.66 -14.21
N VAL A 364 -8.28 -7.38 -15.35
CA VAL A 364 -8.66 -7.92 -16.66
C VAL A 364 -7.64 -8.98 -17.05
N PHE A 365 -8.11 -10.20 -17.30
CA PHE A 365 -7.24 -11.36 -17.58
C PHE A 365 -7.90 -12.33 -18.55
N ASP A 366 -7.07 -13.11 -19.25
CA ASP A 366 -7.53 -14.18 -20.13
C ASP A 366 -7.61 -15.55 -19.42
N GLY A 367 -8.10 -16.55 -20.13
CA GLY A 367 -8.22 -17.91 -19.63
C GLY A 367 -6.87 -18.60 -19.34
N LYS A 368 -5.75 -18.07 -19.80
CA LYS A 368 -4.39 -18.52 -19.46
C LYS A 368 -3.85 -17.90 -18.19
N GLY A 369 -4.52 -16.86 -17.68
CA GLY A 369 -4.09 -16.09 -16.50
C GLY A 369 -3.16 -14.92 -16.84
N GLN A 370 -3.05 -14.55 -18.13
CA GLN A 370 -2.36 -13.33 -18.53
C GLN A 370 -3.18 -12.12 -18.07
N ILE A 371 -2.59 -11.27 -17.27
CA ILE A 371 -3.20 -10.01 -16.83
C ILE A 371 -2.88 -8.93 -17.86
N TYR A 372 -3.91 -8.28 -18.37
CA TYR A 372 -3.81 -7.17 -19.34
C TYR A 372 -3.94 -5.82 -18.68
N ALA A 373 -4.74 -5.72 -17.62
CA ALA A 373 -4.91 -4.48 -16.87
C ALA A 373 -5.27 -4.77 -15.42
N ASP A 374 -4.77 -3.95 -14.52
CA ASP A 374 -5.06 -4.00 -13.08
C ASP A 374 -5.21 -2.59 -12.52
N ARG A 375 -6.20 -2.42 -11.64
CA ARG A 375 -6.42 -1.13 -10.99
C ARG A 375 -7.11 -1.29 -9.63
N LEU A 376 -6.64 -0.53 -8.65
CA LEU A 376 -7.33 -0.38 -7.38
C LEU A 376 -8.33 0.78 -7.44
N CYS A 377 -9.50 0.58 -6.87
CA CYS A 377 -10.49 1.63 -6.62
C CYS A 377 -11.02 1.54 -5.20
N PHE A 378 -11.33 2.68 -4.59
CA PHE A 378 -11.92 2.72 -3.26
C PHE A 378 -13.43 2.92 -3.38
N VAL A 379 -14.20 1.97 -2.83
CA VAL A 379 -15.65 2.03 -2.76
C VAL A 379 -16.06 2.41 -1.34
N ASN A 380 -16.89 3.44 -1.20
CA ASN A 380 -17.49 3.80 0.08
C ASN A 380 -19.01 3.75 -0.05
N ARG A 381 -19.62 2.74 0.54
CA ARG A 381 -21.07 2.56 0.58
C ARG A 381 -21.72 3.21 1.79
N HIS A 382 -20.92 3.71 2.73
CA HIS A 382 -21.39 4.19 4.04
C HIS A 382 -22.18 3.13 4.82
N ASP A 383 -21.86 1.86 4.60
CA ASP A 383 -22.55 0.68 5.17
C ASP A 383 -21.75 0.00 6.29
N TYR A 384 -20.67 0.62 6.73
CA TYR A 384 -19.96 0.16 7.91
C TYR A 384 -20.69 0.64 9.17
N ASP A 385 -20.90 -0.29 10.08
CA ASP A 385 -21.29 0.03 11.44
C ASP A 385 -20.16 0.85 12.06
N SER A 386 -20.32 2.16 12.08
CA SER A 386 -19.38 3.03 12.77
C SER A 386 -19.64 2.89 14.26
N ALA A 387 -18.86 2.04 14.92
CA ALA A 387 -18.81 2.06 16.37
C ALA A 387 -18.47 3.48 16.81
N ARG A 388 -19.42 4.16 17.42
CA ARG A 388 -19.24 5.53 17.90
C ARG A 388 -18.78 5.48 19.34
N ILE A 389 -17.67 6.17 19.62
CA ILE A 389 -17.20 6.38 20.99
C ILE A 389 -17.51 7.82 21.37
N ASP A 390 -18.44 8.01 22.30
CA ASP A 390 -18.68 9.31 22.91
C ASP A 390 -17.72 9.46 24.10
N ILE A 391 -16.95 10.53 24.09
CA ILE A 391 -16.01 10.86 25.16
C ILE A 391 -16.58 12.05 25.93
N HIS A 392 -16.82 11.86 27.23
CA HIS A 392 -17.32 12.91 28.13
C HIS A 392 -16.29 13.19 29.22
N GLY A 393 -16.28 14.43 29.74
CA GLY A 393 -15.35 14.86 30.78
C GLY A 393 -14.08 15.52 30.22
N ILE A 394 -14.08 15.91 28.94
CA ILE A 394 -13.02 16.74 28.37
C ILE A 394 -13.38 18.21 28.68
N GLU A 395 -12.47 18.89 29.40
CA GLU A 395 -12.52 20.31 29.64
C GLU A 395 -11.65 21.09 28.66
N PRO A 396 -11.98 22.35 28.33
CA PRO A 396 -11.17 23.16 27.42
C PRO A 396 -9.74 23.42 27.92
N GLN A 397 -9.55 23.41 29.24
CA GLN A 397 -8.29 23.68 29.91
C GLN A 397 -8.24 22.95 31.25
N TYR A 398 -7.05 22.47 31.61
CA TYR A 398 -6.78 21.83 32.89
C TYR A 398 -5.64 22.57 33.59
N GLU A 399 -5.71 22.62 34.91
CA GLU A 399 -4.59 23.08 35.73
C GLU A 399 -3.43 22.02 35.67
N PRO A 400 -2.19 22.46 35.81
CA PRO A 400 -1.06 21.52 35.88
C PRO A 400 -1.26 20.46 36.97
N PHE A 401 -1.01 19.19 36.63
CA PHE A 401 -1.18 18.02 37.51
C PHE A 401 -2.63 17.74 37.97
N ALA A 402 -3.64 18.42 37.44
CA ALA A 402 -5.01 18.10 37.73
C ALA A 402 -5.40 16.68 37.23
N PRO A 403 -6.17 15.92 38.02
CA PRO A 403 -6.66 14.63 37.57
C PRO A 403 -7.70 14.81 36.45
N ILE A 404 -7.59 14.01 35.39
CA ILE A 404 -8.54 14.01 34.27
C ILE A 404 -9.34 12.71 34.35
N THR A 405 -10.66 12.83 34.41
CA THR A 405 -11.57 11.69 34.38
C THR A 405 -12.36 11.72 33.08
N LEU A 406 -12.19 10.71 32.26
CA LEU A 406 -12.90 10.54 31.00
C LEU A 406 -13.92 9.41 31.13
N ASN A 407 -15.15 9.67 30.68
CA ASN A 407 -16.18 8.67 30.54
C ASN A 407 -16.32 8.31 29.05
N LEU A 408 -16.02 7.07 28.71
CA LEU A 408 -16.12 6.54 27.35
C LEU A 408 -17.41 5.74 27.23
N LYS A 409 -18.28 6.14 26.31
CA LYS A 409 -19.51 5.42 26.01
C LYS A 409 -19.45 4.92 24.59
N LEU A 410 -19.49 3.60 24.44
CA LEU A 410 -19.60 2.94 23.15
C LEU A 410 -21.06 2.90 22.74
N GLN A 411 -21.38 3.38 21.55
CA GLN A 411 -22.73 3.33 20.97
C GLN A 411 -22.77 2.31 19.84
N ASP A 412 -23.95 1.73 19.62
CA ASP A 412 -24.26 0.83 18.50
C ASP A 412 -23.39 -0.44 18.44
N ILE A 413 -22.85 -0.88 19.57
CA ILE A 413 -22.10 -2.12 19.66
C ILE A 413 -23.03 -3.24 20.13
N GLN A 414 -23.19 -4.24 19.26
CA GLN A 414 -23.95 -5.45 19.59
C GLN A 414 -23.14 -6.50 20.37
N ASP A 415 -21.82 -6.38 20.36
CA ASP A 415 -20.93 -7.35 21.02
C ASP A 415 -20.57 -6.89 22.44
N THR A 416 -20.72 -7.82 23.40
CA THR A 416 -20.42 -7.57 24.82
C THR A 416 -18.93 -7.64 25.16
N ALA A 417 -18.08 -8.08 24.21
CA ALA A 417 -16.63 -8.29 24.41
C ALA A 417 -15.82 -7.36 23.50
N THR A 418 -15.94 -6.04 23.69
CA THR A 418 -15.21 -5.07 22.88
C THR A 418 -13.89 -4.67 23.53
N SER A 419 -12.82 -4.68 22.73
CA SER A 419 -11.49 -4.26 23.14
C SER A 419 -11.19 -2.85 22.61
N VAL A 420 -10.87 -1.93 23.51
CA VAL A 420 -10.58 -0.52 23.20
C VAL A 420 -9.14 -0.19 23.55
N SER A 421 -8.50 0.70 22.79
CA SER A 421 -7.22 1.32 23.14
C SER A 421 -7.37 2.84 23.16
N LEU A 422 -6.79 3.47 24.18
CA LEU A 422 -6.77 4.91 24.37
C LEU A 422 -5.33 5.39 24.42
N ALA A 423 -4.99 6.40 23.63
CA ALA A 423 -3.73 7.11 23.68
C ALA A 423 -3.98 8.55 24.14
N VAL A 424 -3.17 9.02 25.09
CA VAL A 424 -3.14 10.42 25.53
C VAL A 424 -1.74 10.95 25.29
N ARG A 425 -1.64 12.06 24.55
CA ARG A 425 -0.36 12.61 24.13
C ARG A 425 -0.35 14.13 24.24
N ASP A 426 0.84 14.68 24.41
CA ASP A 426 1.04 16.11 24.32
C ASP A 426 1.01 16.54 22.84
N ARG A 427 0.17 17.54 22.53
CA ARG A 427 0.05 18.10 21.19
C ARG A 427 1.38 18.68 20.68
N ALA A 428 2.23 19.18 21.57
CA ALA A 428 3.54 19.73 21.19
C ALA A 428 4.52 18.67 20.66
N THR A 429 4.33 17.41 21.06
CA THR A 429 5.14 16.28 20.59
C THR A 429 4.53 15.54 19.42
N GLU A 430 3.33 15.93 18.97
CA GLU A 430 2.66 15.27 17.84
C GLU A 430 3.36 15.54 16.51
N GLU A 431 3.55 14.50 15.71
CA GLU A 431 3.95 14.58 14.30
C GLU A 431 2.77 14.23 13.41
N GLN A 432 2.66 14.91 12.27
CA GLN A 432 1.75 14.47 11.24
C GLN A 432 2.29 13.16 10.65
N THR A 433 1.51 12.09 10.77
CA THR A 433 1.81 10.83 10.11
C THR A 433 1.09 10.78 8.77
N TYR A 434 1.80 10.37 7.73
CA TYR A 434 1.21 10.18 6.41
C TYR A 434 0.46 8.84 6.29
N ASP A 435 0.57 7.99 7.30
CA ASP A 435 -0.10 6.70 7.37
C ASP A 435 -1.17 6.73 8.45
N ASN A 436 -2.40 6.76 8.00
CA ASN A 436 -3.57 6.42 8.79
C ASN A 436 -4.16 5.12 8.26
#